data_7eb79b063ce8fe215b2d0ccee7c86ad4
#
_entry.id   7eb79b063ce8fe215b2d0ccee7c86ad4
#
_cell.length_a   1.000
_cell.length_b   1.000
_cell.length_c   1.000
_cell.angle_alpha   90.00
_cell.angle_beta   90.00
_cell.angle_gamma   90.00
#
_symmetry.space_group_name_H-M   'P 1'
#
loop_
_entity.id
_entity.type
_entity.pdbx_description
1 polymer ?
#
loop_
_entity_poly.entity_id
_entity_poly.type
_entity_poly.pdbx_seq_one_letter_code
_entity_poly.pdbx_strand_id
1 'polypeptide(L)'
;MGDCIMAFWNAPLDCENHAEMAVRTAMECAVETENLKAAWKGKGLPEINIGSGVNTGTCIVGNMGSTTRFDYSVIGDAVNLAARLEASTRNYKTRGGGIVNTIYSSYTQEQLPDDLKGVELDKIKVKGKDELITIFKPR
;
A
#
# COMPACT_ATOMS: atom_id res chain seq x y z
N MET A 1 12.06 6.70 -4.57
CA MET A 1 11.58 7.67 -5.59
C MET A 1 11.01 8.89 -4.88
N GLY A 2 11.82 9.90 -4.72
CA GLY A 2 11.42 11.05 -3.92
C GLY A 2 11.06 10.64 -2.50
N ASP A 3 9.85 10.93 -2.08
CA ASP A 3 9.27 10.57 -0.79
C ASP A 3 8.43 9.27 -0.79
N CYS A 4 8.58 8.45 -1.83
CA CYS A 4 7.81 7.23 -2.00
C CYS A 4 8.67 5.98 -1.78
N ILE A 5 8.11 5.01 -1.06
CA ILE A 5 8.70 3.69 -0.87
C ILE A 5 7.85 2.68 -1.64
N MET A 6 8.49 1.88 -2.48
CA MET A 6 7.88 0.73 -3.14
C MET A 6 8.45 -0.55 -2.57
N ALA A 7 7.59 -1.45 -2.15
CA ALA A 7 7.98 -2.76 -1.63
C ALA A 7 7.12 -3.85 -2.27
N PHE A 8 7.67 -5.05 -2.40
CA PHE A 8 6.94 -6.18 -2.92
C PHE A 8 7.42 -7.49 -2.27
N TRP A 9 6.56 -8.49 -2.27
CA TRP A 9 6.77 -9.80 -1.67
C TRP A 9 6.59 -10.89 -2.72
N ASN A 10 7.04 -12.08 -2.42
CA ASN A 10 7.01 -13.26 -3.29
C ASN A 10 8.00 -13.20 -4.46
N ALA A 11 8.99 -12.33 -4.37
CA ALA A 11 10.12 -12.26 -5.27
C ALA A 11 11.29 -11.53 -4.57
N PRO A 12 12.54 -11.95 -4.75
CA PRO A 12 13.00 -13.12 -5.50
C PRO A 12 12.71 -14.46 -4.81
N LEU A 13 12.37 -14.44 -3.52
CA LEU A 13 12.04 -15.64 -2.75
C LEU A 13 10.54 -15.82 -2.67
N ASP A 14 10.09 -17.08 -2.74
CA ASP A 14 8.68 -17.41 -2.59
C ASP A 14 8.17 -17.03 -1.19
N CYS A 15 6.96 -16.47 -1.16
CA CYS A 15 6.26 -16.07 0.05
C CYS A 15 4.77 -16.34 -0.12
N GLU A 16 4.27 -17.46 0.38
CA GLU A 16 2.87 -17.87 0.20
C GLU A 16 1.88 -16.86 0.81
N ASN A 17 2.23 -16.30 1.95
CA ASN A 17 1.40 -15.30 2.65
C ASN A 17 1.78 -13.86 2.29
N HIS A 18 2.16 -13.62 1.05
CA HIS A 18 2.64 -12.31 0.59
C HIS A 18 1.61 -11.18 0.80
N ALA A 19 0.34 -11.42 0.56
CA ALA A 19 -0.71 -10.42 0.77
C ALA A 19 -0.84 -10.04 2.25
N GLU A 20 -0.84 -11.03 3.13
CA GLU A 20 -0.85 -10.83 4.58
C GLU A 20 0.36 -10.01 5.04
N MET A 21 1.55 -10.38 4.58
CA MET A 21 2.79 -9.68 4.93
C MET A 21 2.75 -8.22 4.49
N ALA A 22 2.26 -7.97 3.29
CA ALA A 22 2.14 -6.61 2.76
C ALA A 22 1.19 -5.75 3.59
N VAL A 23 0.02 -6.27 3.92
CA VAL A 23 -0.98 -5.53 4.72
C VAL A 23 -0.48 -5.29 6.15
N ARG A 24 0.10 -6.31 6.79
CA ARG A 24 0.69 -6.14 8.13
C ARG A 24 1.80 -5.11 8.14
N THR A 25 2.68 -5.12 7.15
CA THR A 25 3.74 -4.12 7.02
C THR A 25 3.17 -2.71 6.89
N ALA A 26 2.16 -2.52 6.05
CA ALA A 26 1.51 -1.22 5.89
C ALA A 26 0.88 -0.73 7.21
N MET A 27 0.24 -1.62 7.96
CA MET A 27 -0.35 -1.30 9.26
C MET A 27 0.72 -0.94 10.30
N GLU A 28 1.83 -1.67 10.33
CA GLU A 28 2.96 -1.37 11.22
C GLU A 28 3.60 -0.03 10.87
N CYS A 29 3.79 0.27 9.58
CA CYS A 29 4.28 1.57 9.13
C CYS A 29 3.38 2.72 9.61
N ALA A 30 2.06 2.52 9.60
CA ALA A 30 1.12 3.51 10.10
C ALA A 30 1.30 3.74 11.61
N VAL A 31 1.44 2.68 12.39
CA VAL A 31 1.68 2.76 13.84
C VAL A 31 3.00 3.48 14.14
N GLU A 32 4.08 3.09 13.47
CA GLU A 32 5.39 3.69 13.67
C GLU A 32 5.42 5.16 13.25
N THR A 33 4.66 5.54 12.22
CA THR A 33 4.52 6.94 11.84
C THR A 33 3.87 7.76 12.95
N GLU A 34 2.82 7.25 13.59
CA GLU A 34 2.21 7.92 14.74
C GLU A 34 3.17 8.02 15.93
N ASN A 35 3.96 6.99 16.18
CA ASN A 35 4.99 7.02 17.22
C ASN A 35 6.05 8.10 16.95
N LEU A 36 6.50 8.22 15.70
CA LEU A 36 7.44 9.27 15.29
C LEU A 36 6.83 10.67 15.44
N LYS A 37 5.57 10.85 15.04
CA LYS A 37 4.87 12.13 15.20
C LYS A 37 4.81 12.54 16.68
N ALA A 38 4.49 11.61 17.56
CA ALA A 38 4.48 11.85 18.99
C ALA A 38 5.87 12.21 19.54
N ALA A 39 6.92 11.51 19.10
CA ALA A 39 8.29 11.76 19.50
C ALA A 39 8.82 13.12 18.99
N TRP A 40 8.34 13.57 17.84
CA TRP A 40 8.77 14.81 17.20
C TRP A 40 7.97 16.03 17.67
N LYS A 41 6.86 15.83 18.32
CA LYS A 41 6.00 16.90 18.81
C LYS A 41 6.76 17.80 19.78
N GLY A 42 6.74 19.11 19.53
CA GLY A 42 7.43 20.10 20.34
C GLY A 42 8.91 20.25 20.03
N LYS A 43 9.47 19.49 19.05
CA LYS A 43 10.90 19.57 18.67
C LYS A 43 11.15 20.43 17.43
N GLY A 44 10.13 21.12 16.91
CA GLY A 44 10.26 21.93 15.70
C GLY A 44 10.42 21.13 14.41
N LEU A 45 10.19 19.82 14.46
CA LEU A 45 10.25 18.93 13.30
C LEU A 45 8.91 18.91 12.56
N PRO A 46 8.91 18.74 11.22
CA PRO A 46 7.68 18.73 10.45
C PRO A 46 6.81 17.53 10.81
N GLU A 47 5.50 17.72 10.74
CA GLU A 47 4.54 16.64 10.88
C GLU A 47 4.57 15.74 9.63
N ILE A 48 4.73 14.45 9.81
CA ILE A 48 4.73 13.47 8.73
C ILE A 48 3.45 12.65 8.73
N ASN A 49 2.98 12.33 7.55
CA ASN A 49 1.88 11.40 7.33
C ASN A 49 2.28 10.43 6.23
N ILE A 50 1.85 9.19 6.35
CA ILE A 50 2.10 8.17 5.34
C ILE A 50 0.78 7.61 4.83
N GLY A 51 0.69 7.41 3.52
CA GLY A 51 -0.38 6.67 2.88
C GLY A 51 0.19 5.39 2.29
N SER A 52 -0.50 4.28 2.47
CA SER A 52 -0.10 2.98 1.93
C SER A 52 -1.18 2.40 1.03
N GLY A 53 -0.82 2.04 -0.19
CA GLY A 53 -1.66 1.31 -1.12
C GLY A 53 -1.11 -0.09 -1.33
N VAL A 54 -1.93 -1.11 -1.11
CA VAL A 54 -1.52 -2.51 -1.28
C VAL A 54 -2.38 -3.17 -2.35
N ASN A 55 -1.72 -3.81 -3.30
CA ASN A 55 -2.40 -4.59 -4.34
C ASN A 55 -1.69 -5.92 -4.57
N THR A 56 -2.44 -6.89 -5.01
CA THR A 56 -1.95 -8.23 -5.34
C THR A 56 -2.28 -8.54 -6.79
N GLY A 57 -1.29 -8.97 -7.55
CA GLY A 57 -1.49 -9.30 -8.95
C GLY A 57 -0.20 -9.73 -9.61
N THR A 58 -0.31 -10.15 -10.87
CA THR A 58 0.83 -10.55 -11.67
C THR A 58 1.70 -9.35 -12.03
N CYS A 59 2.99 -9.46 -11.75
CA CYS A 59 3.98 -8.42 -12.00
C CYS A 59 5.20 -9.01 -12.68
N ILE A 60 5.94 -8.16 -13.37
CA ILE A 60 7.27 -8.51 -13.93
C ILE A 60 8.31 -7.97 -12.97
N VAL A 61 9.19 -8.86 -12.51
CA VAL A 61 10.23 -8.55 -11.53
C VAL A 61 11.59 -8.83 -12.14
N GLY A 62 12.53 -7.95 -11.91
CA GLY A 62 13.88 -8.14 -12.40
C GLY A 62 14.77 -6.92 -12.22
N ASN A 63 16.02 -7.07 -12.67
CA ASN A 63 16.97 -5.97 -12.70
C ASN A 63 16.60 -5.01 -13.84
N MET A 64 16.37 -3.77 -13.50
CA MET A 64 16.04 -2.71 -14.46
C MET A 64 17.04 -1.57 -14.33
N GLY A 65 17.48 -1.04 -15.47
CA GLY A 65 18.42 0.07 -15.49
C GLY A 65 19.44 -0.04 -16.61
N SER A 66 20.44 0.85 -16.55
CA SER A 66 21.55 0.88 -17.48
C SER A 66 22.68 -0.08 -17.08
N THR A 67 23.68 -0.26 -17.95
CA THR A 67 24.87 -1.08 -17.66
C THR A 67 25.65 -0.64 -16.43
N THR A 68 25.45 0.60 -15.95
CA THR A 68 26.15 1.18 -14.81
C THR A 68 25.27 1.28 -13.54
N ARG A 69 23.95 1.04 -13.65
CA ARG A 69 23.02 1.14 -12.54
C ARG A 69 21.89 0.13 -12.67
N PHE A 70 21.86 -0.83 -11.77
CA PHE A 70 20.83 -1.88 -11.74
C PHE A 70 20.01 -1.76 -10.46
N ASP A 71 18.70 -1.63 -10.62
CA ASP A 71 17.76 -1.71 -9.52
C ASP A 71 16.87 -2.95 -9.72
N TYR A 72 16.82 -3.82 -8.72
CA TYR A 72 15.86 -4.91 -8.71
C TYR A 72 14.49 -4.31 -8.44
N SER A 73 13.62 -4.38 -9.41
CA SER A 73 12.36 -3.64 -9.40
C SER A 73 11.21 -4.48 -9.94
N VAL A 74 10.01 -3.94 -9.82
CA VAL A 74 8.76 -4.57 -10.25
C VAL A 74 7.97 -3.60 -11.12
N ILE A 75 7.39 -4.10 -12.21
CA ILE A 75 6.51 -3.35 -13.10
C ILE A 75 5.24 -4.14 -13.42
N GLY A 76 4.18 -3.45 -13.75
CA GLY A 76 2.92 -4.03 -14.19
C GLY A 76 1.71 -3.18 -13.78
N ASP A 77 0.55 -3.53 -14.34
CA ASP A 77 -0.72 -2.85 -14.00
C ASP A 77 -1.05 -2.98 -12.52
N ALA A 78 -0.70 -4.11 -11.91
CA ALA A 78 -0.91 -4.34 -10.49
C ALA A 78 -0.11 -3.35 -9.62
N VAL A 79 1.08 -2.97 -10.05
CA VAL A 79 1.92 -1.97 -9.38
C VAL A 79 1.31 -0.57 -9.52
N ASN A 80 0.84 -0.24 -10.72
CA ASN A 80 0.17 1.04 -10.98
C ASN A 80 -1.10 1.19 -10.13
N LEU A 81 -1.86 0.11 -9.95
CA LEU A 81 -3.03 0.13 -9.09
C LEU A 81 -2.63 0.37 -7.62
N ALA A 82 -1.58 -0.27 -7.12
CA ALA A 82 -1.09 -0.04 -5.77
C ALA A 82 -0.73 1.44 -5.55
N ALA A 83 -0.03 2.05 -6.49
CA ALA A 83 0.31 3.47 -6.44
C ALA A 83 -0.94 4.37 -6.43
N ARG A 84 -1.94 4.02 -7.21
CA ARG A 84 -3.22 4.73 -7.22
C ARG A 84 -3.98 4.61 -5.90
N LEU A 85 -3.94 3.43 -5.27
CA LEU A 85 -4.55 3.23 -3.95
C LEU A 85 -3.83 4.06 -2.88
N GLU A 86 -2.51 4.14 -2.93
CA GLU A 86 -1.74 5.03 -2.04
C GLU A 86 -2.19 6.48 -2.19
N ALA A 87 -2.22 6.98 -3.41
CA ALA A 87 -2.65 8.36 -3.69
C ALA A 87 -4.09 8.62 -3.21
N SER A 88 -4.96 7.61 -3.28
CA SER A 88 -6.36 7.71 -2.87
C SER A 88 -6.54 7.84 -1.36
N THR A 89 -5.56 7.48 -0.55
CA THR A 89 -5.67 7.59 0.93
C THR A 89 -6.02 9.00 1.38
N ARG A 90 -5.60 10.01 0.63
CA ARG A 90 -5.87 11.43 0.91
C ARG A 90 -7.35 11.80 0.79
N ASN A 91 -8.14 10.99 0.08
CA ASN A 91 -9.55 11.28 -0.22
C ASN A 91 -10.52 10.73 0.83
N TYR A 92 -10.05 9.93 1.77
CA TYR A 92 -10.88 9.23 2.73
C TYR A 92 -10.55 9.63 4.16
N LYS A 93 -11.60 9.71 4.97
CA LYS A 93 -11.51 9.99 6.40
C LYS A 93 -12.14 8.85 7.20
N THR A 94 -11.64 8.61 8.39
CA THR A 94 -12.29 7.74 9.35
C THR A 94 -13.52 8.44 9.94
N ARG A 95 -14.41 7.68 10.59
CA ARG A 95 -15.60 8.25 11.25
C ARG A 95 -15.26 9.32 12.29
N GLY A 96 -14.08 9.26 12.91
CA GLY A 96 -13.58 10.26 13.85
C GLY A 96 -12.85 11.44 13.20
N GLY A 97 -12.87 11.55 11.86
CA GLY A 97 -12.17 12.62 11.11
C GLY A 97 -10.69 12.37 10.90
N GLY A 98 -10.16 11.24 11.35
CA GLY A 98 -8.77 10.83 11.08
C GLY A 98 -8.56 10.41 9.64
N ILE A 99 -7.30 10.26 9.26
CA ILE A 99 -6.88 9.87 7.91
C ILE A 99 -6.99 8.35 7.76
N VAL A 100 -7.52 7.89 6.62
CA VAL A 100 -7.37 6.49 6.19
C VAL A 100 -5.99 6.35 5.58
N ASN A 101 -5.08 5.73 6.29
CA ASN A 101 -3.67 5.65 5.89
C ASN A 101 -3.29 4.34 5.19
N THR A 102 -4.17 3.36 5.14
CA THR A 102 -3.93 2.09 4.43
C THR A 102 -5.17 1.69 3.64
N ILE A 103 -4.99 1.50 2.34
CA ILE A 103 -6.04 1.03 1.43
C ILE A 103 -5.50 -0.15 0.63
N TYR A 104 -6.31 -1.17 0.45
CA TYR A 104 -5.96 -2.30 -0.39
C TYR A 104 -7.14 -2.77 -1.25
N SER A 105 -6.81 -3.46 -2.34
CA SER A 105 -7.78 -3.94 -3.31
C SER A 105 -8.52 -5.20 -2.84
N SER A 106 -9.62 -5.51 -3.52
CA SER A 106 -10.31 -6.79 -3.35
C SER A 106 -9.40 -7.98 -3.64
N TYR A 107 -8.48 -7.87 -4.59
CA TYR A 107 -7.51 -8.92 -4.89
C TYR A 107 -6.62 -9.27 -3.69
N THR A 108 -6.22 -8.26 -2.94
CA THR A 108 -5.49 -8.44 -1.68
C THR A 108 -6.40 -9.00 -0.59
N GLN A 109 -7.60 -8.43 -0.42
CA GLN A 109 -8.58 -8.85 0.57
C GLN A 109 -8.89 -10.34 0.50
N GLU A 110 -9.06 -10.88 -0.71
CA GLU A 110 -9.38 -12.29 -0.94
C GLU A 110 -8.30 -13.24 -0.41
N GLN A 111 -7.05 -12.80 -0.37
CA GLN A 111 -5.89 -13.58 0.07
C GLN A 111 -5.53 -13.38 1.54
N LEU A 112 -6.26 -12.53 2.27
CA LEU A 112 -6.01 -12.30 3.68
C LEU A 112 -6.67 -13.37 4.55
N PRO A 113 -6.05 -13.74 5.68
CA PRO A 113 -6.73 -14.55 6.69
C PRO A 113 -7.92 -13.80 7.28
N ASP A 114 -8.92 -14.51 7.79
CA ASP A 114 -10.19 -13.94 8.24
C ASP A 114 -10.02 -12.88 9.33
N ASP A 115 -9.05 -13.06 10.22
CA ASP A 115 -8.75 -12.11 11.31
C ASP A 115 -8.15 -10.79 10.81
N LEU A 116 -7.60 -10.78 9.59
CA LEU A 116 -6.98 -9.60 8.99
C LEU A 116 -7.86 -8.93 7.94
N LYS A 117 -8.92 -9.56 7.52
CA LYS A 117 -9.86 -8.96 6.54
C LYS A 117 -10.43 -7.65 7.06
N GLY A 118 -10.36 -6.64 6.21
CA GLY A 118 -10.83 -5.30 6.54
C GLY A 118 -12.27 -5.06 6.17
N VAL A 119 -12.64 -3.79 6.21
CA VAL A 119 -13.99 -3.32 5.86
C VAL A 119 -13.97 -2.63 4.50
N GLU A 120 -15.05 -2.80 3.76
CA GLU A 120 -15.23 -2.13 2.47
C GLU A 120 -15.23 -0.61 2.69
N LEU A 121 -14.47 0.07 1.87
CA LEU A 121 -14.33 1.52 1.90
C LEU A 121 -15.09 2.17 0.76
N ASP A 122 -14.89 1.68 -0.47
CA ASP A 122 -15.47 2.27 -1.68
C ASP A 122 -15.31 1.31 -2.86
N LYS A 123 -15.86 1.70 -3.99
CA LYS A 123 -15.63 1.08 -5.29
C LYS A 123 -15.05 2.11 -6.23
N ILE A 124 -13.94 1.79 -6.86
CA ILE A 124 -13.25 2.69 -7.76
C ILE A 124 -13.15 2.11 -9.16
N LYS A 125 -13.17 2.99 -10.16
CA LYS A 125 -12.94 2.60 -11.55
C LYS A 125 -11.44 2.56 -11.84
N VAL A 126 -10.98 1.46 -12.43
CA VAL A 126 -9.59 1.32 -12.85
C VAL A 126 -9.45 1.87 -14.27
N LYS A 127 -8.42 2.71 -14.47
CA LYS A 127 -8.12 3.30 -15.78
C LYS A 127 -7.91 2.20 -16.83
N GLY A 128 -8.65 2.28 -17.93
CA GLY A 128 -8.55 1.33 -19.04
C GLY A 128 -9.36 0.04 -18.86
N LYS A 129 -10.11 -0.09 -17.76
CA LYS A 129 -11.04 -1.20 -17.51
C LYS A 129 -12.43 -0.65 -17.21
N ASP A 130 -13.47 -1.28 -17.76
CA ASP A 130 -14.86 -0.89 -17.50
C ASP A 130 -15.37 -1.41 -16.14
N GLU A 131 -14.57 -2.14 -15.41
CA GLU A 131 -14.92 -2.77 -14.15
C GLU A 131 -14.59 -1.88 -12.95
N LEU A 132 -15.45 -1.93 -11.94
CA LEU A 132 -15.22 -1.34 -10.64
C LEU A 132 -14.47 -2.34 -9.76
N ILE A 133 -13.48 -1.84 -9.02
CA ILE A 133 -12.78 -2.62 -8.00
C ILE A 133 -13.21 -2.13 -6.64
N THR A 134 -13.61 -3.05 -5.78
CA THR A 134 -13.86 -2.76 -4.36
C THR A 134 -12.54 -2.57 -3.64
N ILE A 135 -12.46 -1.53 -2.84
CA ILE A 135 -11.30 -1.23 -2.02
C ILE A 135 -11.66 -1.30 -0.54
N PHE A 136 -10.68 -1.67 0.26
CA PHE A 136 -10.84 -1.97 1.68
C PHE A 136 -9.84 -1.17 2.51
N LYS A 137 -10.16 -1.00 3.77
CA LYS A 137 -9.23 -0.50 4.78
C LYS A 137 -9.19 -1.47 5.96
N PRO A 138 -8.11 -1.49 6.75
CA PRO A 138 -8.08 -2.23 8.01
C PRO A 138 -9.23 -1.83 8.93
N ARG A 139 -9.66 -2.78 9.73
CA ARG A 139 -10.70 -2.54 10.76
C ARG A 139 -10.24 -1.53 11.81
#